data_75ac446747fe6a58b94a1e66d3ca7260
#
_entry.id   75ac446747fe6a58b94a1e66d3ca7260
#
_cell.length_a   1.000
_cell.length_b   1.000
_cell.length_c   1.000
_cell.angle_alpha   90.00
_cell.angle_beta   90.00
_cell.angle_gamma   90.00
#
_symmetry.space_group_name_H-M   'P 1'
#
loop_
_entity.id
_entity.type
_entity.pdbx_description
1 polymer ?
#
loop_
_entity_poly.entity_id
_entity_poly.type
_entity_poly.pdbx_seq_one_letter_code
_entity_poly.pdbx_strand_id
1 'polypeptide(L)'
;GISTSGATPGPLAAALKAEIPGIVNSGRLSWPMEELVVLGDNAIRGSGMYADPSILSMYSLRFIYGNAVSALNEAQSVVISESMAKKLFGDNNPLGQTLKMDAKAAYSVDGAYTVTGVFRDLPANCNYRFQWLSPYETWEKANPWLQPWNNNLTETIVELSPKASPATINKKLTNYLSTKISGATNQCFLFSMNDWHLRGKFTDGVPDGGNIKYVRIFFTIAVIILLIACI
;
A
#
# COMPACT_ATOMS: atom_id res chain seq x y z
N GLY A 1 -26.12 -8.53 2.25
CA GLY A 1 -24.84 -9.23 2.25
C GLY A 1 -23.79 -8.43 2.99
N ILE A 2 -22.72 -9.10 3.43
CA ILE A 2 -21.57 -8.46 4.07
C ILE A 2 -20.54 -8.12 2.99
N SER A 3 -20.15 -6.84 2.90
CA SER A 3 -19.08 -6.40 2.00
C SER A 3 -17.73 -6.43 2.73
N THR A 4 -16.68 -6.88 2.05
CA THR A 4 -15.30 -6.90 2.55
C THR A 4 -14.42 -6.05 1.64
N SER A 5 -13.63 -5.15 2.23
CA SER A 5 -12.69 -4.28 1.50
C SER A 5 -11.40 -4.09 2.30
N GLY A 6 -10.34 -3.62 1.62
CA GLY A 6 -9.10 -3.20 2.27
C GLY A 6 -9.18 -1.80 2.89
N ALA A 7 -10.27 -1.06 2.65
CA ALA A 7 -10.45 0.29 3.13
C ALA A 7 -10.68 0.35 4.64
N THR A 8 -9.93 1.18 5.33
CA THR A 8 -9.89 1.32 6.79
C THR A 8 -9.90 2.78 7.21
N PRO A 9 -10.24 3.10 8.48
CA PRO A 9 -10.12 4.44 9.01
C PRO A 9 -8.67 4.94 9.06
N GLY A 10 -8.44 6.23 8.77
CA GLY A 10 -7.11 6.84 8.85
C GLY A 10 -6.40 6.67 10.21
N PRO A 11 -7.07 6.83 11.36
CA PRO A 11 -6.46 6.64 12.67
C PRO A 11 -6.09 5.19 13.01
N LEU A 12 -6.59 4.20 12.26
CA LEU A 12 -6.48 2.78 12.63
C LEU A 12 -5.02 2.30 12.75
N ALA A 13 -4.16 2.65 11.81
CA ALA A 13 -2.77 2.20 11.79
C ALA A 13 -2.02 2.55 13.09
N ALA A 14 -2.08 3.83 13.49
CA ALA A 14 -1.44 4.31 14.72
C ALA A 14 -2.02 3.64 15.97
N ALA A 15 -3.34 3.51 16.02
CA ALA A 15 -4.03 2.90 17.15
C ALA A 15 -3.71 1.40 17.28
N LEU A 16 -3.66 0.66 16.19
CA LEU A 16 -3.29 -0.76 16.21
C LEU A 16 -1.86 -0.98 16.74
N LYS A 17 -0.91 -0.16 16.30
CA LYS A 17 0.47 -0.24 16.78
C LYS A 17 0.58 0.06 18.27
N ALA A 18 -0.19 1.02 18.77
CA ALA A 18 -0.15 1.43 20.17
C ALA A 18 -0.88 0.45 21.10
N GLU A 19 -2.00 -0.13 20.66
CA GLU A 19 -2.93 -0.82 21.53
C GLU A 19 -2.94 -2.34 21.38
N ILE A 20 -2.44 -2.89 20.26
CA ILE A 20 -2.50 -4.33 20.01
C ILE A 20 -1.11 -4.97 20.15
N PRO A 21 -0.85 -5.66 21.27
CA PRO A 21 0.41 -6.39 21.45
C PRO A 21 0.65 -7.42 20.34
N GLY A 22 1.86 -7.41 19.80
CA GLY A 22 2.24 -8.27 18.69
C GLY A 22 2.26 -7.57 17.34
N ILE A 23 1.68 -6.38 17.20
CA ILE A 23 1.89 -5.48 16.06
C ILE A 23 3.14 -4.64 16.36
N VAL A 24 4.21 -4.85 15.61
CA VAL A 24 5.50 -4.16 15.82
C VAL A 24 5.65 -2.93 14.94
N ASN A 25 4.97 -2.92 13.80
CA ASN A 25 4.94 -1.77 12.90
C ASN A 25 3.59 -1.65 12.21
N SER A 26 3.27 -0.43 11.78
CA SER A 26 2.06 -0.16 11.00
C SER A 26 2.30 1.03 10.08
N GLY A 27 1.56 1.10 9.00
CA GLY A 27 1.60 2.21 8.07
C GLY A 27 0.34 2.30 7.25
N ARG A 28 0.08 3.50 6.76
CA ARG A 28 -1.06 3.84 5.91
C ARG A 28 -0.63 4.00 4.46
N LEU A 29 -1.53 3.67 3.56
CA LEU A 29 -1.45 3.95 2.14
C LEU A 29 -2.73 4.63 1.67
N SER A 30 -2.61 5.57 0.73
CA SER A 30 -3.74 6.02 -0.07
C SER A 30 -4.09 4.97 -1.14
N TRP A 31 -5.20 5.15 -1.84
CA TRP A 31 -5.40 4.48 -3.13
C TRP A 31 -4.39 4.99 -4.18
N PRO A 32 -4.13 4.22 -5.24
CA PRO A 32 -3.29 4.67 -6.35
C PRO A 32 -3.87 5.92 -7.03
N MET A 33 -3.01 6.88 -7.33
CA MET A 33 -3.33 8.13 -8.01
C MET A 33 -2.41 8.32 -9.21
N GLU A 34 -2.97 8.84 -10.29
CA GLU A 34 -2.22 9.21 -11.49
C GLU A 34 -1.91 10.71 -11.45
N GLU A 35 -0.62 11.04 -11.35
CA GLU A 35 -0.15 12.42 -11.31
C GLU A 35 0.68 12.77 -12.53
N LEU A 36 0.62 14.04 -12.93
CA LEU A 36 1.56 14.60 -13.88
C LEU A 36 2.77 15.11 -13.12
N VAL A 37 3.91 14.46 -13.34
CA VAL A 37 5.19 14.81 -12.71
C VAL A 37 6.02 15.55 -13.72
N VAL A 38 6.42 16.78 -13.37
CA VAL A 38 7.06 17.74 -14.27
C VAL A 38 8.44 18.14 -13.76
N LEU A 39 9.43 18.10 -14.65
CA LEU A 39 10.80 18.61 -14.45
C LEU A 39 11.19 19.46 -15.67
N GLY A 40 11.23 20.79 -15.51
CA GLY A 40 11.49 21.69 -16.64
C GLY A 40 10.45 21.47 -17.75
N ASP A 41 10.91 21.16 -18.95
CA ASP A 41 10.05 20.89 -20.11
C ASP A 41 9.60 19.40 -20.19
N ASN A 42 10.13 18.54 -19.34
CA ASN A 42 9.76 17.12 -19.30
C ASN A 42 8.56 16.91 -18.39
N ALA A 43 7.53 16.23 -18.89
CA ALA A 43 6.35 15.89 -18.13
C ALA A 43 5.94 14.44 -18.39
N ILE A 44 5.73 13.67 -17.33
CA ILE A 44 5.29 12.28 -17.43
C ILE A 44 4.12 12.02 -16.48
N ARG A 45 3.19 11.17 -16.92
CA ARG A 45 2.18 10.62 -16.01
C ARG A 45 2.76 9.42 -15.29
N GLY A 46 2.53 9.37 -13.98
CA GLY A 46 2.96 8.26 -13.14
C GLY A 46 1.95 7.92 -12.07
N SER A 47 1.72 6.64 -11.90
CA SER A 47 0.90 6.13 -10.81
C SER A 47 1.70 6.10 -9.52
N GLY A 48 1.12 6.57 -8.43
CA GLY A 48 1.76 6.55 -7.12
C GLY A 48 0.77 6.62 -5.98
N MET A 49 1.28 6.74 -4.78
CA MET A 49 0.48 6.71 -3.56
C MET A 49 1.10 7.63 -2.50
N TYR A 50 0.26 8.11 -1.60
CA TYR A 50 0.72 8.68 -0.34
C TYR A 50 0.89 7.56 0.69
N ALA A 51 2.01 7.55 1.38
CA ALA A 51 2.43 6.47 2.26
C ALA A 51 3.04 6.97 3.56
N ASP A 52 2.78 6.30 4.67
CA ASP A 52 3.57 6.51 5.88
C ASP A 52 5.03 6.05 5.66
N PRO A 53 6.04 6.69 6.27
CA PRO A 53 7.45 6.33 6.09
C PRO A 53 7.75 4.85 6.39
N SER A 54 7.03 4.25 7.33
CA SER A 54 7.16 2.83 7.70
C SER A 54 6.91 1.86 6.55
N ILE A 55 6.12 2.25 5.56
CA ILE A 55 5.80 1.42 4.38
C ILE A 55 7.06 1.10 3.58
N LEU A 56 8.01 2.03 3.48
CA LEU A 56 9.25 1.83 2.72
C LEU A 56 10.05 0.63 3.24
N SER A 57 10.13 0.48 4.56
CA SER A 57 10.82 -0.64 5.20
C SER A 57 9.97 -1.90 5.21
N MET A 58 8.66 -1.81 5.49
CA MET A 58 7.75 -2.95 5.52
C MET A 58 7.65 -3.65 4.16
N TYR A 59 7.71 -2.90 3.06
CA TYR A 59 7.74 -3.44 1.70
C TYR A 59 9.15 -3.80 1.22
N SER A 60 10.18 -3.57 2.04
CA SER A 60 11.57 -3.85 1.70
C SER A 60 12.00 -3.26 0.35
N LEU A 61 11.58 -2.01 0.08
CA LEU A 61 11.90 -1.33 -1.16
C LEU A 61 13.43 -1.21 -1.30
N ARG A 62 13.94 -1.65 -2.46
CA ARG A 62 15.39 -1.58 -2.75
C ARG A 62 15.74 -0.21 -3.30
N PHE A 63 16.39 0.60 -2.49
CA PHE A 63 16.86 1.92 -2.88
C PHE A 63 18.14 1.85 -3.71
N ILE A 64 18.18 2.65 -4.77
CA ILE A 64 19.38 2.94 -5.60
C ILE A 64 20.04 4.20 -5.09
N TYR A 65 19.23 5.22 -4.75
CA TYR A 65 19.64 6.47 -4.13
C TYR A 65 18.77 6.76 -2.93
N GLY A 66 19.34 7.36 -1.87
CA GLY A 66 18.65 7.60 -0.61
C GLY A 66 18.48 6.32 0.22
N ASN A 67 17.57 6.33 1.17
CA ASN A 67 17.31 5.18 2.04
C ASN A 67 15.88 5.18 2.58
N ALA A 68 15.38 4.00 2.98
CA ALA A 68 14.02 3.82 3.46
C ALA A 68 13.72 4.50 4.82
N VAL A 69 14.75 4.83 5.61
CA VAL A 69 14.54 5.33 6.99
C VAL A 69 14.14 6.80 6.98
N SER A 70 14.72 7.59 6.06
CA SER A 70 14.56 9.05 6.06
C SER A 70 13.85 9.61 4.83
N ALA A 71 13.64 8.81 3.79
CA ALA A 71 13.20 9.33 2.50
C ALA A 71 11.81 10.00 2.49
N LEU A 72 10.91 9.65 3.41
CA LEU A 72 9.58 10.27 3.52
C LEU A 72 9.36 11.04 4.84
N ASN A 73 10.43 11.52 5.47
CA ASN A 73 10.32 12.23 6.74
C ASN A 73 9.90 13.70 6.57
N GLU A 74 10.17 14.28 5.40
CA GLU A 74 9.81 15.67 5.11
C GLU A 74 8.50 15.74 4.32
N ALA A 75 7.65 16.71 4.65
CA ALA A 75 6.30 16.83 4.08
C ALA A 75 6.28 16.94 2.56
N GLN A 76 7.26 17.60 1.96
CA GLN A 76 7.39 17.78 0.51
C GLN A 76 8.48 16.89 -0.08
N SER A 77 8.61 15.68 0.43
CA SER A 77 9.51 14.66 -0.12
C SER A 77 8.77 13.73 -1.09
N VAL A 78 9.51 13.20 -2.04
CA VAL A 78 9.03 12.15 -2.94
C VAL A 78 10.13 11.14 -3.21
N VAL A 79 9.79 9.87 -3.16
CA VAL A 79 10.62 8.80 -3.70
C VAL A 79 10.04 8.34 -5.02
N ILE A 80 10.91 8.08 -6.01
CA ILE A 80 10.49 7.72 -7.36
C ILE A 80 11.13 6.41 -7.79
N SER A 81 10.49 5.72 -8.73
CA SER A 81 11.02 4.48 -9.29
C SER A 81 12.21 4.75 -10.23
N GLU A 82 13.05 3.73 -10.43
CA GLU A 82 14.21 3.78 -11.34
C GLU A 82 13.81 4.20 -12.76
N SER A 83 12.74 3.62 -13.29
CA SER A 83 12.24 3.95 -14.62
C SER A 83 11.71 5.38 -14.73
N MET A 84 11.07 5.91 -13.67
CA MET A 84 10.62 7.29 -13.61
C MET A 84 11.83 8.25 -13.53
N ALA A 85 12.80 7.96 -12.66
CA ALA A 85 14.03 8.73 -12.55
C ALA A 85 14.77 8.81 -13.89
N LYS A 86 14.91 7.67 -14.60
CA LYS A 86 15.55 7.62 -15.92
C LYS A 86 14.84 8.48 -16.97
N LYS A 87 13.50 8.47 -16.99
CA LYS A 87 12.70 9.28 -17.92
C LYS A 87 12.82 10.78 -17.68
N LEU A 88 12.87 11.20 -16.40
CA LEU A 88 12.90 12.62 -16.03
C LEU A 88 14.32 13.21 -16.06
N PHE A 89 15.30 12.48 -15.55
CA PHE A 89 16.65 12.98 -15.29
C PHE A 89 17.72 12.41 -16.23
N GLY A 90 17.38 11.39 -17.04
CA GLY A 90 18.37 10.66 -17.82
C GLY A 90 19.38 9.96 -16.92
N ASP A 91 20.67 10.29 -17.09
CA ASP A 91 21.77 9.74 -16.29
C ASP A 91 22.18 10.66 -15.12
N ASN A 92 21.51 11.80 -14.94
CA ASN A 92 21.80 12.71 -13.85
C ASN A 92 21.27 12.19 -12.52
N ASN A 93 21.97 12.54 -11.43
CA ASN A 93 21.53 12.20 -10.07
C ASN A 93 20.24 12.97 -9.71
N PRO A 94 19.13 12.28 -9.40
CA PRO A 94 17.88 12.93 -9.07
C PRO A 94 17.76 13.42 -7.62
N LEU A 95 18.65 12.97 -6.70
CA LEU A 95 18.56 13.35 -5.29
C LEU A 95 18.68 14.86 -5.09
N GLY A 96 17.79 15.40 -4.27
CA GLY A 96 17.73 16.82 -3.94
C GLY A 96 17.13 17.69 -5.05
N GLN A 97 16.81 17.11 -6.21
CA GLN A 97 16.14 17.84 -7.30
C GLN A 97 14.66 18.03 -6.96
N THR A 98 14.10 19.12 -7.44
CA THR A 98 12.70 19.46 -7.22
C THR A 98 11.87 19.05 -8.43
N LEU A 99 10.81 18.28 -8.19
CA LEU A 99 9.76 17.95 -9.15
C LEU A 99 8.49 18.75 -8.84
N LYS A 100 7.76 19.16 -9.85
CA LYS A 100 6.39 19.65 -9.68
C LYS A 100 5.45 18.46 -9.89
N MET A 101 4.58 18.21 -8.91
CA MET A 101 3.45 17.30 -9.06
C MET A 101 2.21 18.15 -9.34
N ASP A 102 1.59 17.95 -10.51
CA ASP A 102 0.39 18.63 -10.93
C ASP A 102 -0.78 17.65 -10.75
N ALA A 103 -1.47 17.83 -9.64
CA ALA A 103 -2.53 16.94 -9.19
C ALA A 103 -3.77 17.12 -10.06
N LYS A 104 -4.04 16.15 -10.92
CA LYS A 104 -5.27 16.08 -11.71
C LYS A 104 -6.31 15.17 -11.09
N ALA A 105 -5.89 14.24 -10.22
CA ALA A 105 -6.81 13.37 -9.52
C ALA A 105 -7.51 14.14 -8.39
N ALA A 106 -8.78 13.83 -8.15
CA ALA A 106 -9.50 14.35 -7.00
C ALA A 106 -8.76 13.99 -5.71
N TYR A 107 -8.60 14.96 -4.82
CA TYR A 107 -7.94 14.84 -3.52
C TYR A 107 -6.41 14.69 -3.54
N SER A 108 -5.77 14.74 -4.68
CA SER A 108 -4.31 14.84 -4.79
C SER A 108 -3.78 16.18 -4.29
N VAL A 109 -2.49 16.29 -4.04
CA VAL A 109 -1.87 17.50 -3.51
C VAL A 109 -0.87 18.04 -4.53
N ASP A 110 -1.21 19.19 -5.12
CA ASP A 110 -0.30 19.96 -5.96
C ASP A 110 0.90 20.45 -5.17
N GLY A 111 2.06 20.50 -5.79
CA GLY A 111 3.20 21.09 -5.14
C GLY A 111 4.54 20.80 -5.79
N ALA A 112 5.55 21.43 -5.19
CA ALA A 112 6.94 21.15 -5.46
C ALA A 112 7.45 20.13 -4.44
N TYR A 113 7.98 19.01 -4.93
CA TYR A 113 8.47 17.91 -4.11
C TYR A 113 9.95 17.68 -4.37
N THR A 114 10.72 17.52 -3.31
CA THR A 114 12.14 17.18 -3.40
C THR A 114 12.30 15.66 -3.54
N VAL A 115 13.05 15.21 -4.52
CA VAL A 115 13.41 13.79 -4.66
C VAL A 115 14.38 13.39 -3.56
N THR A 116 13.93 12.55 -2.66
CA THR A 116 14.68 12.08 -1.48
C THR A 116 15.13 10.63 -1.60
N GLY A 117 14.68 9.94 -2.65
CA GLY A 117 15.11 8.59 -2.92
C GLY A 117 14.67 8.08 -4.29
N VAL A 118 15.42 7.10 -4.76
CA VAL A 118 15.07 6.32 -5.96
C VAL A 118 15.10 4.85 -5.58
N PHE A 119 14.00 4.17 -5.83
CA PHE A 119 13.89 2.72 -5.60
C PHE A 119 13.86 1.96 -6.95
N ARG A 120 14.31 0.71 -6.93
CA ARG A 120 14.22 -0.18 -8.10
C ARG A 120 12.78 -0.43 -8.47
N ASP A 121 12.51 -0.51 -9.77
CA ASP A 121 11.17 -0.82 -10.27
C ASP A 121 10.62 -2.08 -9.61
N LEU A 122 9.33 -2.03 -9.27
CA LEU A 122 8.64 -3.15 -8.66
C LEU A 122 8.48 -4.30 -9.67
N PRO A 123 8.62 -5.55 -9.23
CA PRO A 123 8.41 -6.71 -10.09
C PRO A 123 7.00 -6.71 -10.70
N ALA A 124 6.88 -7.26 -11.92
CA ALA A 124 5.60 -7.31 -12.63
C ALA A 124 4.52 -8.13 -11.91
N ASN A 125 4.90 -9.01 -11.00
CA ASN A 125 4.01 -9.82 -10.17
C ASN A 125 3.65 -9.16 -8.82
N CYS A 126 3.99 -7.89 -8.61
CA CYS A 126 3.56 -7.12 -7.45
C CYS A 126 2.10 -6.68 -7.59
N ASN A 127 1.33 -6.73 -6.51
CA ASN A 127 -0.06 -6.23 -6.49
C ASN A 127 -0.12 -4.70 -6.59
N TYR A 128 0.85 -4.01 -5.98
CA TYR A 128 1.00 -2.57 -6.13
C TYR A 128 1.98 -2.24 -7.24
N ARG A 129 1.60 -1.27 -8.07
CA ARG A 129 2.43 -0.76 -9.17
C ARG A 129 2.49 0.74 -9.07
N PHE A 130 3.28 1.23 -8.13
CA PHE A 130 3.52 2.66 -7.99
C PHE A 130 4.90 3.03 -8.54
N GLN A 131 4.99 4.23 -9.08
CA GLN A 131 6.20 4.83 -9.59
C GLN A 131 6.69 5.97 -8.68
N TRP A 132 5.82 6.47 -7.80
CA TRP A 132 6.17 7.46 -6.80
C TRP A 132 5.45 7.18 -5.48
N LEU A 133 6.10 7.57 -4.38
CA LEU A 133 5.49 7.66 -3.05
C LEU A 133 5.82 9.01 -2.43
N SER A 134 4.84 9.61 -1.75
CA SER A 134 4.97 10.85 -0.99
C SER A 134 4.35 10.69 0.40
N PRO A 135 4.69 11.51 1.41
CA PRO A 135 4.21 11.31 2.77
C PRO A 135 2.68 11.35 2.90
N TYR A 136 2.13 10.35 3.56
CA TYR A 136 0.70 10.27 3.86
C TYR A 136 0.21 11.48 4.67
N GLU A 137 1.03 12.00 5.58
CA GLU A 137 0.71 13.17 6.39
C GLU A 137 0.43 14.43 5.55
N THR A 138 1.15 14.61 4.44
CA THR A 138 0.91 15.71 3.51
C THR A 138 -0.47 15.60 2.87
N TRP A 139 -0.84 14.40 2.47
CA TRP A 139 -2.16 14.13 1.92
C TRP A 139 -3.28 14.28 2.95
N GLU A 140 -3.08 13.78 4.16
CA GLU A 140 -4.04 13.89 5.27
C GLU A 140 -4.28 15.35 5.68
N LYS A 141 -3.23 16.17 5.74
CA LYS A 141 -3.37 17.62 6.03
C LYS A 141 -4.20 18.36 4.97
N ALA A 142 -4.04 18.01 3.72
CA ALA A 142 -4.82 18.58 2.62
C ALA A 142 -6.26 18.03 2.58
N ASN A 143 -6.51 16.87 3.20
CA ASN A 143 -7.77 16.14 3.20
C ASN A 143 -8.22 15.79 4.63
N PRO A 144 -8.64 16.76 5.47
CA PRO A 144 -8.96 16.53 6.89
C PRO A 144 -10.08 15.51 7.13
N TRP A 145 -10.88 15.23 6.12
CA TRP A 145 -11.93 14.20 6.15
C TRP A 145 -11.37 12.76 6.28
N LEU A 146 -10.05 12.55 6.15
CA LEU A 146 -9.40 11.27 6.40
C LEU A 146 -9.22 10.96 7.90
N GLN A 147 -9.25 11.97 8.77
CA GLN A 147 -8.97 11.84 10.19
C GLN A 147 -10.07 11.16 11.01
N PRO A 148 -11.37 11.30 10.70
CA PRO A 148 -12.42 10.65 11.46
C PRO A 148 -12.42 9.12 11.35
N TRP A 149 -12.76 8.46 12.47
CA TRP A 149 -12.87 7.00 12.53
C TRP A 149 -13.98 6.38 11.64
N ASN A 150 -14.99 7.13 11.29
CA ASN A 150 -16.11 6.68 10.45
C ASN A 150 -15.85 6.83 8.95
N ASN A 151 -14.64 7.22 8.55
CA ASN A 151 -14.23 7.33 7.15
C ASN A 151 -13.23 6.23 6.78
N ASN A 152 -13.63 5.32 5.89
CA ASN A 152 -12.84 4.15 5.49
C ASN A 152 -12.28 4.35 4.08
N LEU A 153 -11.23 5.14 3.93
CA LEU A 153 -10.62 5.48 2.64
C LEU A 153 -9.08 5.32 2.67
N THR A 154 -8.56 4.75 3.74
CA THR A 154 -7.14 4.46 3.92
C THR A 154 -6.92 2.95 3.88
N GLU A 155 -5.80 2.54 3.40
CA GLU A 155 -5.36 1.16 3.56
C GLU A 155 -4.35 1.06 4.70
N THR A 156 -4.58 0.13 5.61
CA THR A 156 -3.71 -0.08 6.79
C THR A 156 -2.91 -1.36 6.63
N ILE A 157 -1.59 -1.23 6.64
CA ILE A 157 -0.65 -2.34 6.63
C ILE A 157 -0.04 -2.49 8.02
N VAL A 158 0.08 -3.71 8.52
CA VAL A 158 0.71 -4.00 9.80
C VAL A 158 1.78 -5.07 9.66
N GLU A 159 2.84 -4.92 10.44
CA GLU A 159 3.89 -5.93 10.60
C GLU A 159 3.73 -6.59 11.97
N LEU A 160 3.70 -7.91 11.97
CA LEU A 160 3.57 -8.70 13.18
C LEU A 160 4.94 -9.13 13.71
N SER A 161 5.09 -9.14 15.02
CA SER A 161 6.22 -9.82 15.67
C SER A 161 6.27 -11.29 15.22
N PRO A 162 7.45 -11.87 15.01
CA PRO A 162 7.59 -13.29 14.66
C PRO A 162 6.94 -14.26 15.66
N LYS A 163 6.73 -13.80 16.89
CA LYS A 163 6.08 -14.59 17.97
C LYS A 163 4.57 -14.32 18.06
N ALA A 164 4.04 -13.40 17.31
CA ALA A 164 2.62 -13.05 17.36
C ALA A 164 1.76 -14.07 16.63
N SER A 165 0.61 -14.41 17.23
CA SER A 165 -0.39 -15.24 16.59
C SER A 165 -1.41 -14.38 15.85
N PRO A 166 -1.52 -14.46 14.50
CA PRO A 166 -2.53 -13.72 13.75
C PRO A 166 -3.96 -14.05 14.21
N ALA A 167 -4.22 -15.30 14.60
CA ALA A 167 -5.53 -15.71 15.11
C ALA A 167 -5.89 -15.01 16.44
N THR A 168 -4.91 -14.83 17.33
CA THR A 168 -5.12 -14.12 18.60
C THR A 168 -5.35 -12.64 18.36
N ILE A 169 -4.62 -12.04 17.41
CA ILE A 169 -4.83 -10.62 17.04
C ILE A 169 -6.20 -10.45 16.40
N ASN A 170 -6.61 -11.33 15.47
CA ASN A 170 -7.91 -11.26 14.83
C ASN A 170 -9.08 -11.29 15.83
N LYS A 171 -8.99 -12.11 16.89
CA LYS A 171 -10.00 -12.10 17.97
C LYS A 171 -10.13 -10.72 18.63
N LYS A 172 -9.03 -9.98 18.81
CA LYS A 172 -9.05 -8.63 19.36
C LYS A 172 -9.62 -7.62 18.36
N LEU A 173 -9.35 -7.80 17.07
CA LEU A 173 -9.79 -6.89 16.01
C LEU A 173 -11.28 -6.99 15.71
N THR A 174 -11.91 -8.14 15.92
CA THR A 174 -13.33 -8.37 15.59
C THR A 174 -14.26 -7.26 16.11
N ASN A 175 -14.06 -6.82 17.34
CA ASN A 175 -14.88 -5.75 17.95
C ASN A 175 -14.10 -4.43 18.15
N TYR A 176 -12.93 -4.30 17.53
CA TYR A 176 -12.06 -3.15 17.79
C TYR A 176 -12.71 -1.82 17.37
N LEU A 177 -13.32 -1.79 16.19
CA LEU A 177 -13.96 -0.57 15.69
C LEU A 177 -15.13 -0.12 16.56
N SER A 178 -15.89 -1.03 17.19
CA SER A 178 -16.97 -0.67 18.10
C SER A 178 -16.48 0.03 19.39
N THR A 179 -15.20 -0.13 19.74
CA THR A 179 -14.58 0.63 20.85
C THR A 179 -14.23 2.07 20.47
N LYS A 180 -14.15 2.37 19.16
CA LYS A 180 -13.79 3.69 18.63
C LYS A 180 -14.97 4.46 18.06
N ILE A 181 -15.99 3.74 17.59
CA ILE A 181 -17.15 4.30 16.90
C ILE A 181 -18.40 3.75 17.57
N SER A 182 -19.20 4.62 18.18
CA SER A 182 -20.49 4.21 18.77
C SER A 182 -21.41 3.66 17.70
N GLY A 183 -21.96 2.45 17.91
CA GLY A 183 -22.88 1.80 16.98
C GLY A 183 -22.21 1.19 15.73
N ALA A 184 -20.88 1.13 15.67
CA ALA A 184 -20.22 0.46 14.55
C ALA A 184 -20.55 -1.04 14.51
N THR A 185 -20.95 -1.50 13.33
CA THR A 185 -21.20 -2.92 13.03
C THR A 185 -20.05 -3.53 12.21
N ASN A 186 -19.14 -2.70 11.71
CA ASN A 186 -17.99 -3.12 10.94
C ASN A 186 -16.99 -3.87 11.81
N GLN A 187 -16.41 -4.93 11.24
CA GLN A 187 -15.37 -5.71 11.89
C GLN A 187 -14.05 -5.58 11.12
N CYS A 188 -12.93 -5.56 11.85
CA CYS A 188 -11.61 -5.65 11.27
C CYS A 188 -11.04 -7.05 11.41
N PHE A 189 -10.20 -7.44 10.46
CA PHE A 189 -9.39 -8.65 10.54
C PHE A 189 -8.08 -8.47 9.77
N LEU A 190 -7.09 -9.27 10.12
CA LEU A 190 -5.83 -9.35 9.38
C LEU A 190 -6.01 -10.28 8.19
N PHE A 191 -5.52 -9.83 7.04
CA PHE A 191 -5.41 -10.66 5.87
C PHE A 191 -3.95 -10.69 5.41
N SER A 192 -3.41 -11.90 5.16
CA SER A 192 -2.01 -12.06 4.77
C SER A 192 -1.75 -11.48 3.39
N MET A 193 -0.71 -10.65 3.24
CA MET A 193 -0.29 -10.12 1.95
C MET A 193 0.10 -11.22 0.97
N ASN A 194 0.62 -12.36 1.44
CA ASN A 194 0.95 -13.50 0.59
C ASN A 194 -0.29 -14.15 -0.05
N ASP A 195 -1.45 -14.03 0.61
CA ASP A 195 -2.70 -14.60 0.12
C ASP A 195 -3.51 -13.62 -0.75
N TRP A 196 -3.17 -12.34 -0.73
CA TRP A 196 -3.95 -11.28 -1.35
C TRP A 196 -4.22 -11.53 -2.83
N HIS A 197 -3.18 -11.82 -3.63
CA HIS A 197 -3.32 -12.03 -5.07
C HIS A 197 -4.16 -13.29 -5.43
N LEU A 198 -3.96 -14.37 -4.70
CA LEU A 198 -4.57 -15.66 -5.02
C LEU A 198 -5.87 -15.93 -4.27
N ARG A 199 -6.06 -15.35 -3.07
CA ARG A 199 -7.14 -15.68 -2.15
C ARG A 199 -7.94 -14.48 -1.67
N GLY A 200 -7.71 -13.29 -2.24
CA GLY A 200 -8.33 -12.02 -1.82
C GLY A 200 -9.81 -11.85 -2.22
N LYS A 201 -10.51 -12.93 -2.60
CA LYS A 201 -11.96 -12.88 -2.86
C LYS A 201 -12.74 -13.29 -1.62
N PHE A 202 -13.73 -12.46 -1.28
CA PHE A 202 -14.63 -12.70 -0.14
C PHE A 202 -16.06 -12.77 -0.61
N THR A 203 -16.84 -13.65 0.01
CA THR A 203 -18.30 -13.75 -0.16
C THR A 203 -18.92 -13.72 1.22
N ASP A 204 -19.79 -12.74 1.48
CA ASP A 204 -20.42 -12.51 2.79
C ASP A 204 -19.43 -12.50 3.98
N GLY A 205 -18.28 -11.82 3.81
CA GLY A 205 -17.26 -11.67 4.85
C GLY A 205 -16.32 -12.88 5.02
N VAL A 206 -16.52 -13.96 4.26
CA VAL A 206 -15.71 -15.19 4.34
C VAL A 206 -14.80 -15.31 3.12
N PRO A 207 -13.51 -15.69 3.29
CA PRO A 207 -12.63 -15.94 2.15
C PRO A 207 -13.18 -17.03 1.23
N ASP A 208 -13.45 -16.69 -0.03
CA ASP A 208 -13.99 -17.59 -1.05
C ASP A 208 -12.92 -18.02 -2.09
N GLY A 209 -11.66 -17.99 -1.73
CA GLY A 209 -10.54 -18.50 -2.50
C GLY A 209 -10.02 -17.53 -3.58
N GLY A 210 -10.81 -17.08 -4.55
CA GLY A 210 -10.30 -16.23 -5.65
C GLY A 210 -9.51 -17.02 -6.71
N ASN A 211 -8.44 -16.43 -7.24
CA ASN A 211 -7.64 -16.96 -8.37
C ASN A 211 -7.00 -18.33 -8.09
N ILE A 212 -6.81 -18.72 -6.84
CA ILE A 212 -6.29 -20.04 -6.46
C ILE A 212 -7.12 -21.19 -7.00
N LYS A 213 -8.43 -20.98 -7.19
CA LYS A 213 -9.34 -21.98 -7.79
C LYS A 213 -8.91 -22.32 -9.22
N TYR A 214 -8.58 -21.30 -10.03
CA TYR A 214 -8.11 -21.49 -11.40
C TYR A 214 -6.73 -22.17 -11.44
N VAL A 215 -5.82 -21.78 -10.58
CA VAL A 215 -4.50 -22.42 -10.48
C VAL A 215 -4.64 -23.92 -10.19
N ARG A 216 -5.51 -24.31 -9.27
CA ARG A 216 -5.77 -25.72 -8.96
C ARG A 216 -6.37 -26.48 -10.12
N ILE A 217 -7.35 -25.89 -10.82
CA ILE A 217 -7.98 -26.52 -12.00
C ILE A 217 -6.93 -26.75 -13.08
N PHE A 218 -6.16 -25.73 -13.45
CA PHE A 218 -5.12 -25.87 -14.49
C PHE A 218 -4.02 -26.84 -14.09
N PHE A 219 -3.62 -26.86 -12.82
CA PHE A 219 -2.67 -27.85 -12.32
C PHE A 219 -3.21 -29.28 -12.46
N THR A 220 -4.47 -29.52 -12.10
CA THR A 220 -5.12 -30.83 -12.24
C THR A 220 -5.16 -31.26 -13.69
N ILE A 221 -5.56 -30.37 -14.60
CA ILE A 221 -5.57 -30.64 -16.05
C ILE A 221 -4.16 -30.99 -16.55
N ALA A 222 -3.14 -30.23 -16.15
CA ALA A 222 -1.76 -30.48 -16.54
C ALA A 222 -1.26 -31.86 -16.08
N VAL A 223 -1.59 -32.26 -14.85
CA VAL A 223 -1.28 -33.61 -14.34
C VAL A 223 -1.97 -34.70 -15.13
N ILE A 224 -3.25 -34.53 -15.50
CA ILE A 224 -3.98 -35.51 -16.32
C ILE A 224 -3.34 -35.63 -17.71
N ILE A 225 -3.01 -34.52 -18.36
CA ILE A 225 -2.36 -34.53 -19.68
C ILE A 225 -1.00 -35.24 -19.60
N LEU A 226 -0.22 -34.96 -18.54
CA LEU A 226 1.07 -35.62 -18.32
C LEU A 226 0.91 -37.14 -18.17
N LEU A 227 -0.09 -37.58 -17.40
CA LEU A 227 -0.37 -39.02 -17.22
C LEU A 227 -0.75 -39.68 -18.56
N ILE A 228 -1.60 -39.01 -19.36
CA ILE A 228 -1.98 -39.54 -20.68
C ILE A 228 -0.78 -39.63 -21.64
N ALA A 229 0.13 -38.64 -21.58
CA ALA A 229 1.32 -38.62 -22.41
C ALA A 229 2.38 -39.69 -22.01
N CYS A 230 2.29 -40.28 -20.82
CA CYS A 230 3.17 -41.31 -20.31
C CYS A 230 2.65 -42.74 -20.55
N ILE A 231 1.45 -42.88 -21.12
CA ILE A 231 0.84 -44.19 -21.52
C ILE A 231 1.12 -44.44 -23.00
#